data_60a62a01fd01736fb8f99a2b4533fe2d
#
_entry.id   60a62a01fd01736fb8f99a2b4533fe2d
#
_cell.length_a   1.000
_cell.length_b   1.000
_cell.length_c   1.000
_cell.angle_alpha   90.00
_cell.angle_beta   90.00
_cell.angle_gamma   90.00
#
_symmetry.space_group_name_H-M   'P 1'
#
loop_
_entity.id
_entity.type
_entity.pdbx_description
1 polymer ?
#
loop_
_entity_poly.entity_id
_entity_poly.type
_entity_poly.pdbx_seq_one_letter_code
_entity_poly.pdbx_strand_id
1 'polypeptide(L)'
;MKNLLLISIALLCLESYAQKQSFPANFVFNNGSMASTRNSQDALNNYNLWKENFAEACSNERYRIKFDNTSETVSEGIGYGMLLSAYAADKTLFDGLWLYYKDNVNANGVMNWKINGCSGINGANGATDAELDAAFALIVADYQWGSTGNINYKNDAKTLIAAIKTHEVEANTFVLKPGDQFGGSQITNPSYFSPAYYRAFGNFTNDSTFWNAVAAKSYTVINNNLTQNNAAGALVSDWCQASGAYSSEASGYKNGGKTYNYDAARTPWRIAVDYVWYGTADAKTYAKKSSDFVRVNLGGSGNIKDGYNQDGSVTGQWHNATFVGAFACAAMAGENQAHLDASYNDLNALNEPKNYFNQTLKTLYMFLLTGNFYLPQNATLSNNDFELEKATVTLYPNPSSDKFTVFAPAKSIIAVISPQGKVISELKTTSENTEINLASHSSGLYLIKITNDTKSVTKKVILK
;
A
#
# COMPACT_ATOMS: atom_id res chain seq x y z
N MET A 1 8.26 33.39 -60.00
CA MET A 1 8.82 33.30 -58.64
C MET A 1 7.75 32.72 -57.75
N LYS A 2 7.87 31.43 -57.42
CA LYS A 2 6.91 30.71 -56.56
C LYS A 2 7.54 30.64 -55.19
N ASN A 3 6.93 31.33 -54.19
CA ASN A 3 7.32 31.25 -52.80
C ASN A 3 6.83 29.91 -52.22
N LEU A 4 7.75 29.04 -51.88
CA LEU A 4 7.49 27.84 -51.09
C LEU A 4 7.47 28.24 -49.60
N LEU A 5 6.30 28.20 -48.99
CA LEU A 5 6.12 28.37 -47.57
C LEU A 5 6.40 27.02 -46.90
N LEU A 6 7.56 26.88 -46.23
CA LEU A 6 7.87 25.75 -45.37
C LEU A 6 7.15 25.91 -44.04
N ILE A 7 6.09 25.15 -43.83
CA ILE A 7 5.42 25.03 -42.54
C ILE A 7 6.20 23.97 -41.74
N SER A 8 7.01 24.41 -40.79
CA SER A 8 7.62 23.53 -39.78
C SER A 8 6.56 23.09 -38.78
N ILE A 9 6.05 21.87 -38.92
CA ILE A 9 5.23 21.24 -37.90
C ILE A 9 6.18 20.79 -36.79
N ALA A 10 6.20 21.55 -35.69
CA ALA A 10 6.81 21.10 -34.46
C ALA A 10 5.93 19.96 -33.88
N LEU A 11 6.35 18.70 -34.03
CA LEU A 11 5.79 17.60 -33.28
C LEU A 11 6.13 17.83 -31.81
N LEU A 12 5.20 18.37 -31.05
CA LEU A 12 5.19 18.24 -29.61
C LEU A 12 4.97 16.74 -29.31
N CYS A 13 6.05 16.02 -29.02
CA CYS A 13 5.95 14.72 -28.39
C CYS A 13 5.34 14.96 -27.00
N LEU A 14 4.02 14.85 -26.90
CA LEU A 14 3.37 14.61 -25.63
C LEU A 14 3.85 13.21 -25.19
N GLU A 15 4.83 13.17 -24.29
CA GLU A 15 5.15 11.95 -23.56
C GLU A 15 3.90 11.57 -22.77
N SER A 16 3.03 10.78 -23.37
CA SER A 16 1.96 10.11 -22.64
C SER A 16 2.63 9.01 -21.84
N TYR A 17 2.91 9.28 -20.55
CA TYR A 17 3.24 8.21 -19.63
C TYR A 17 2.07 7.24 -19.59
N ALA A 18 2.23 6.10 -20.25
CA ALA A 18 1.20 5.08 -20.27
C ALA A 18 1.02 4.59 -18.83
N GLN A 19 -0.16 4.82 -18.28
CA GLN A 19 -0.60 4.30 -17.00
C GLN A 19 -0.41 2.78 -16.97
N LYS A 20 0.29 2.25 -15.95
CA LYS A 20 0.62 0.83 -15.88
C LYS A 20 -0.59 -0.03 -15.49
N GLN A 21 -1.39 0.47 -14.57
CA GLN A 21 -2.61 -0.19 -14.11
C GLN A 21 -3.81 0.73 -14.30
N SER A 22 -4.85 0.23 -15.00
CA SER A 22 -6.10 0.97 -15.18
C SER A 22 -6.86 1.14 -13.86
N PHE A 23 -7.69 2.17 -13.78
CA PHE A 23 -8.67 2.33 -12.71
C PHE A 23 -10.09 2.30 -13.30
N PRO A 24 -10.99 1.46 -12.79
CA PRO A 24 -10.79 0.46 -11.73
C PRO A 24 -9.89 -0.70 -12.13
N ALA A 25 -9.04 -1.17 -11.18
CA ALA A 25 -8.07 -2.25 -11.38
C ALA A 25 -8.70 -3.65 -11.30
N ASN A 26 -9.75 -3.82 -10.52
CA ASN A 26 -10.48 -5.08 -10.28
C ASN A 26 -9.58 -6.25 -9.85
N PHE A 27 -8.56 -5.98 -9.05
CA PHE A 27 -7.63 -6.98 -8.60
C PHE A 27 -8.32 -8.00 -7.70
N VAL A 28 -7.94 -9.29 -7.84
CA VAL A 28 -8.41 -10.35 -6.94
C VAL A 28 -7.25 -10.73 -6.03
N PHE A 29 -7.46 -10.63 -4.72
CA PHE A 29 -6.43 -10.96 -3.75
C PHE A 29 -6.26 -12.47 -3.61
N ASN A 30 -5.03 -12.91 -3.39
CA ASN A 30 -4.70 -14.32 -3.16
C ASN A 30 -5.12 -14.80 -1.76
N ASN A 31 -5.23 -13.88 -0.81
CA ASN A 31 -5.63 -14.17 0.57
C ASN A 31 -6.93 -13.45 0.90
N GLY A 32 -7.75 -14.09 1.73
CA GLY A 32 -9.05 -13.55 2.12
C GLY A 32 -10.14 -13.76 1.06
N SER A 33 -11.32 -13.24 1.36
CA SER A 33 -12.47 -13.27 0.47
C SER A 33 -12.83 -11.86 0.02
N MET A 34 -13.44 -11.74 -1.14
CA MET A 34 -14.01 -10.47 -1.62
C MET A 34 -15.54 -10.57 -1.62
N ALA A 35 -16.22 -9.46 -1.38
CA ALA A 35 -17.68 -9.44 -1.42
C ALA A 35 -18.19 -9.90 -2.81
N SER A 36 -19.16 -10.80 -2.83
CA SER A 36 -19.75 -11.30 -4.07
C SER A 36 -20.62 -10.24 -4.77
N THR A 37 -21.11 -9.29 -3.99
CA THR A 37 -21.94 -8.14 -4.44
C THR A 37 -21.10 -6.92 -4.85
N ARG A 38 -19.76 -7.00 -4.76
CA ARG A 38 -18.90 -5.85 -5.07
C ARG A 38 -19.05 -5.41 -6.53
N ASN A 39 -19.01 -4.10 -6.71
CA ASN A 39 -18.96 -3.48 -8.02
C ASN A 39 -17.79 -2.47 -8.08
N SER A 40 -16.92 -2.62 -9.06
CA SER A 40 -15.78 -1.72 -9.25
C SER A 40 -16.19 -0.26 -9.53
N GLN A 41 -17.38 -0.05 -10.08
CA GLN A 41 -17.94 1.29 -10.28
C GLN A 41 -18.15 2.03 -8.94
N ASP A 42 -18.37 1.31 -7.84
CA ASP A 42 -18.54 1.92 -6.52
C ASP A 42 -17.23 2.62 -6.06
N ALA A 43 -16.05 2.06 -6.36
CA ALA A 43 -14.78 2.72 -6.10
C ALA A 43 -14.64 4.03 -6.90
N LEU A 44 -14.97 4.00 -8.20
CA LEU A 44 -14.90 5.17 -9.07
C LEU A 44 -15.88 6.27 -8.61
N ASN A 45 -17.11 5.89 -8.27
CA ASN A 45 -18.12 6.82 -7.79
C ASN A 45 -17.69 7.50 -6.47
N ASN A 46 -17.15 6.72 -5.52
CA ASN A 46 -16.66 7.26 -4.25
C ASN A 46 -15.42 8.15 -4.47
N TYR A 47 -14.50 7.78 -5.37
CA TYR A 47 -13.35 8.61 -5.72
C TYR A 47 -13.76 9.98 -6.29
N ASN A 48 -14.65 9.97 -7.26
CA ASN A 48 -15.12 11.21 -7.90
C ASN A 48 -15.83 12.13 -6.88
N LEU A 49 -16.69 11.55 -6.05
CA LEU A 49 -17.39 12.27 -4.99
C LEU A 49 -16.43 12.85 -3.94
N TRP A 50 -15.45 12.08 -3.51
CA TRP A 50 -14.39 12.53 -2.59
C TRP A 50 -13.57 13.66 -3.19
N LYS A 51 -13.10 13.49 -4.44
CA LYS A 51 -12.28 14.48 -5.15
C LYS A 51 -13.02 15.80 -5.31
N GLU A 52 -14.29 15.77 -5.72
CA GLU A 52 -15.14 16.95 -5.88
C GLU A 52 -15.31 17.72 -4.57
N ASN A 53 -15.49 17.02 -3.45
CA ASN A 53 -15.75 17.67 -2.18
C ASN A 53 -14.49 18.18 -1.47
N PHE A 54 -13.36 17.47 -1.58
CA PHE A 54 -12.20 17.73 -0.72
C PHE A 54 -10.94 18.17 -1.46
N ALA A 55 -10.72 17.81 -2.72
CA ALA A 55 -9.55 18.27 -3.46
C ALA A 55 -9.72 19.74 -3.89
N GLU A 56 -8.72 20.55 -3.60
CA GLU A 56 -8.70 21.98 -3.95
C GLU A 56 -7.35 22.37 -4.56
N ALA A 57 -7.39 23.06 -5.69
CA ALA A 57 -6.21 23.59 -6.34
C ALA A 57 -5.65 24.79 -5.56
N CYS A 58 -4.35 24.80 -5.37
CA CYS A 58 -3.57 25.93 -4.90
C CYS A 58 -2.76 26.54 -6.07
N SER A 59 -2.01 27.62 -5.82
CA SER A 59 -1.13 28.18 -6.83
C SER A 59 0.00 27.21 -7.21
N ASN A 60 0.64 27.44 -8.37
CA ASN A 60 1.81 26.71 -8.84
C ASN A 60 1.63 25.19 -8.90
N GLU A 61 0.50 24.72 -9.42
CA GLU A 61 0.18 23.30 -9.61
C GLU A 61 0.08 22.48 -8.31
N ARG A 62 -0.02 23.12 -7.15
CA ARG A 62 -0.26 22.43 -5.89
C ARG A 62 -1.73 22.13 -5.73
N TYR A 63 -2.00 21.03 -5.02
CA TYR A 63 -3.33 20.66 -4.56
C TYR A 63 -3.28 20.38 -3.06
N ARG A 64 -4.38 20.67 -2.38
CA ARG A 64 -4.58 20.32 -0.98
C ARG A 64 -5.85 19.51 -0.79
N ILE A 65 -6.00 18.88 0.36
CA ILE A 65 -7.24 18.24 0.79
C ILE A 65 -7.84 19.08 1.91
N LYS A 66 -9.09 19.52 1.72
CA LYS A 66 -9.84 20.26 2.73
C LYS A 66 -10.16 19.35 3.91
N PHE A 67 -9.92 19.86 5.12
CA PHE A 67 -10.28 19.19 6.38
C PHE A 67 -11.73 19.52 6.81
N ASP A 68 -12.17 19.09 7.99
CA ASP A 68 -13.48 19.44 8.54
C ASP A 68 -13.70 20.96 8.59
N ASN A 69 -12.71 21.69 9.07
CA ASN A 69 -12.62 23.12 8.79
C ASN A 69 -12.00 23.28 7.38
N THR A 70 -12.81 23.65 6.42
CA THR A 70 -12.40 23.70 5.00
C THR A 70 -11.29 24.72 4.69
N SER A 71 -10.99 25.64 5.63
CA SER A 71 -9.84 26.53 5.53
C SER A 71 -8.53 25.89 5.99
N GLU A 72 -8.55 24.67 6.49
CA GLU A 72 -7.40 23.92 6.99
C GLU A 72 -7.13 22.67 6.15
N THR A 73 -5.91 22.17 6.26
CA THR A 73 -5.46 20.90 5.69
C THR A 73 -4.67 20.16 6.77
N VAL A 74 -4.91 18.85 6.92
CA VAL A 74 -4.08 17.98 7.76
C VAL A 74 -3.23 17.07 6.91
N SER A 75 -2.04 16.72 7.39
CA SER A 75 -1.12 15.83 6.68
C SER A 75 -1.74 14.45 6.40
N GLU A 76 -2.58 13.93 7.31
CA GLU A 76 -3.40 12.74 7.10
C GLU A 76 -4.20 12.83 5.78
N GLY A 77 -4.87 13.95 5.56
CA GLY A 77 -5.65 14.17 4.34
C GLY A 77 -4.80 14.19 3.08
N ILE A 78 -3.57 14.71 3.17
CA ILE A 78 -2.61 14.68 2.06
C ILE A 78 -2.16 13.24 1.79
N GLY A 79 -1.78 12.47 2.81
CA GLY A 79 -1.40 11.06 2.68
C GLY A 79 -2.51 10.22 2.05
N TYR A 80 -3.74 10.33 2.55
CA TYR A 80 -4.91 9.66 1.97
C TYR A 80 -5.19 10.10 0.53
N GLY A 81 -5.08 11.40 0.26
CA GLY A 81 -5.27 11.94 -1.09
C GLY A 81 -4.24 11.41 -2.09
N MET A 82 -2.99 11.29 -1.66
CA MET A 82 -1.92 10.69 -2.47
C MET A 82 -2.20 9.20 -2.74
N LEU A 83 -2.63 8.41 -1.74
CA LEU A 83 -3.04 7.03 -1.96
C LEU A 83 -4.17 6.91 -2.98
N LEU A 84 -5.26 7.66 -2.77
CA LEU A 84 -6.42 7.63 -3.63
C LEU A 84 -6.10 8.04 -5.06
N SER A 85 -5.35 9.13 -5.25
CA SER A 85 -4.97 9.61 -6.59
C SER A 85 -3.98 8.68 -7.29
N ALA A 86 -3.03 8.06 -6.57
CA ALA A 86 -2.10 7.09 -7.15
C ALA A 86 -2.82 5.84 -7.67
N TYR A 87 -3.73 5.27 -6.87
CA TYR A 87 -4.51 4.11 -7.29
C TYR A 87 -5.57 4.42 -8.34
N ALA A 88 -6.14 5.64 -8.31
CA ALA A 88 -7.04 6.12 -9.35
C ALA A 88 -6.31 6.54 -10.64
N ALA A 89 -4.98 6.48 -10.66
CA ALA A 89 -4.11 6.93 -11.75
C ALA A 89 -4.31 8.42 -12.13
N ASP A 90 -4.72 9.23 -11.17
CA ASP A 90 -4.90 10.68 -11.31
C ASP A 90 -3.58 11.41 -11.02
N LYS A 91 -2.68 11.36 -12.02
CA LYS A 91 -1.32 11.89 -11.90
C LYS A 91 -1.30 13.38 -11.56
N THR A 92 -2.19 14.17 -12.14
CA THR A 92 -2.24 15.61 -11.90
C THR A 92 -2.54 15.94 -10.44
N LEU A 93 -3.53 15.27 -9.86
CA LEU A 93 -3.85 15.46 -8.45
C LEU A 93 -2.72 14.93 -7.56
N PHE A 94 -2.18 13.74 -7.87
CA PHE A 94 -1.07 13.15 -7.13
C PHE A 94 0.16 14.08 -7.06
N ASP A 95 0.61 14.55 -8.22
CA ASP A 95 1.78 15.43 -8.32
C ASP A 95 1.58 16.72 -7.51
N GLY A 96 0.39 17.30 -7.62
CA GLY A 96 0.07 18.52 -6.89
C GLY A 96 0.00 18.33 -5.37
N LEU A 97 -0.51 17.19 -4.90
CA LEU A 97 -0.51 16.83 -3.47
C LEU A 97 0.92 16.57 -2.96
N TRP A 98 1.74 15.87 -3.74
CA TRP A 98 3.13 15.64 -3.37
C TRP A 98 3.95 16.94 -3.33
N LEU A 99 3.75 17.84 -4.28
CA LEU A 99 4.40 19.17 -4.27
C LEU A 99 3.95 19.98 -3.05
N TYR A 100 2.66 19.93 -2.70
CA TYR A 100 2.14 20.58 -1.49
C TYR A 100 2.75 19.96 -0.21
N TYR A 101 2.87 18.64 -0.14
CA TYR A 101 3.57 17.94 0.96
C TYR A 101 4.98 18.48 1.13
N LYS A 102 5.77 18.53 0.05
CA LYS A 102 7.18 18.99 0.06
C LYS A 102 7.32 20.45 0.49
N ASP A 103 6.38 21.31 0.12
CA ASP A 103 6.42 22.73 0.52
C ASP A 103 6.17 22.91 2.02
N ASN A 104 5.64 21.91 2.73
CA ASN A 104 5.22 21.99 4.13
C ASN A 104 6.01 21.03 5.06
N VAL A 105 7.14 20.49 4.63
CA VAL A 105 7.99 19.64 5.49
C VAL A 105 8.73 20.43 6.55
N ASN A 106 9.01 19.77 7.67
CA ASN A 106 9.87 20.29 8.74
C ASN A 106 11.35 19.90 8.52
N ALA A 107 12.21 20.20 9.47
CA ALA A 107 13.65 19.91 9.40
C ALA A 107 13.97 18.42 9.36
N ASN A 108 13.06 17.53 9.78
CA ASN A 108 13.20 16.08 9.74
C ASN A 108 12.72 15.48 8.40
N GLY A 109 12.23 16.32 7.48
CA GLY A 109 11.76 15.88 6.15
C GLY A 109 10.35 15.26 6.17
N VAL A 110 9.57 15.44 7.23
CA VAL A 110 8.19 15.04 7.39
C VAL A 110 7.25 16.24 7.38
N MET A 111 6.01 16.08 6.92
CA MET A 111 5.09 17.19 6.77
C MET A 111 4.56 17.68 8.13
N ASN A 112 4.54 19.00 8.35
CA ASN A 112 3.83 19.57 9.49
C ASN A 112 2.35 19.17 9.44
N TRP A 113 1.83 18.65 10.58
CA TRP A 113 0.55 17.93 10.59
C TRP A 113 -0.66 18.77 10.24
N LYS A 114 -0.57 20.12 10.36
CA LYS A 114 -1.71 21.02 10.08
C LYS A 114 -1.26 22.31 9.41
N ILE A 115 -1.93 22.66 8.32
CA ILE A 115 -1.64 23.82 7.49
C ILE A 115 -2.90 24.65 7.30
N ASN A 116 -2.77 26.00 7.29
CA ASN A 116 -3.84 26.91 6.92
C ASN A 116 -3.98 27.01 5.40
N GLY A 117 -5.02 26.41 4.85
CA GLY A 117 -5.30 26.47 3.41
C GLY A 117 -4.12 26.01 2.56
N CYS A 118 -3.74 26.85 1.61
CA CYS A 118 -2.65 26.54 0.69
C CYS A 118 -1.23 26.82 1.25
N SER A 119 -1.10 27.51 2.38
CA SER A 119 0.19 27.82 3.02
C SER A 119 -0.02 28.34 4.45
N GLY A 120 1.01 28.20 5.25
CA GLY A 120 1.02 28.69 6.64
C GLY A 120 0.81 27.57 7.66
N ILE A 121 1.88 27.23 8.38
CA ILE A 121 1.89 26.18 9.40
C ILE A 121 0.96 26.56 10.56
N ASN A 122 0.00 25.71 10.89
CA ASN A 122 -0.92 25.84 12.02
C ASN A 122 -0.69 24.76 13.09
N GLY A 123 -0.06 23.65 12.72
CA GLY A 123 0.39 22.61 13.63
C GLY A 123 1.73 22.07 13.15
N ALA A 124 2.78 22.33 13.94
CA ALA A 124 4.15 21.90 13.63
C ALA A 124 4.37 20.42 13.92
N ASN A 125 5.42 19.85 13.33
CA ASN A 125 5.88 18.45 13.44
C ASN A 125 5.01 17.45 12.65
N GLY A 126 5.53 16.24 12.47
CA GLY A 126 4.88 15.17 11.72
C GLY A 126 3.80 14.43 12.50
N ALA A 127 2.90 13.77 11.75
CA ALA A 127 1.93 12.80 12.27
C ALA A 127 2.08 11.52 11.44
N THR A 128 2.71 10.50 12.02
CA THR A 128 3.32 9.34 11.33
C THR A 128 2.37 8.57 10.41
N ASP A 129 1.07 8.55 10.66
CA ASP A 129 0.10 7.95 9.75
C ASP A 129 0.14 8.58 8.36
N ALA A 130 0.30 9.91 8.30
CA ALA A 130 0.39 10.65 7.06
C ALA A 130 1.68 10.32 6.27
N GLU A 131 2.82 10.24 6.96
CA GLU A 131 4.11 9.91 6.35
C GLU A 131 4.10 8.49 5.80
N LEU A 132 3.52 7.53 6.53
CA LEU A 132 3.37 6.15 6.08
C LEU A 132 2.54 6.06 4.79
N ASP A 133 1.41 6.76 4.76
CA ASP A 133 0.53 6.78 3.59
C ASP A 133 1.17 7.49 2.40
N ALA A 134 1.83 8.62 2.60
CA ALA A 134 2.54 9.36 1.56
C ALA A 134 3.71 8.56 0.98
N ALA A 135 4.52 7.92 1.84
CA ALA A 135 5.64 7.10 1.41
C ALA A 135 5.18 5.89 0.58
N PHE A 136 4.09 5.23 1.01
CA PHE A 136 3.53 4.12 0.26
C PHE A 136 2.90 4.59 -1.05
N ALA A 137 2.20 5.73 -1.05
CA ALA A 137 1.63 6.32 -2.26
C ALA A 137 2.70 6.67 -3.31
N LEU A 138 3.90 7.11 -2.90
CA LEU A 138 5.04 7.32 -3.79
C LEU A 138 5.54 6.01 -4.43
N ILE A 139 5.50 4.89 -3.72
CA ILE A 139 5.81 3.56 -4.29
C ILE A 139 4.77 3.20 -5.36
N VAL A 140 3.48 3.46 -5.09
CA VAL A 140 2.42 3.25 -6.09
C VAL A 140 2.62 4.16 -7.31
N ALA A 141 3.01 5.42 -7.10
CA ALA A 141 3.29 6.38 -8.17
C ALA A 141 4.49 5.95 -9.05
N ASP A 142 5.57 5.45 -8.43
CA ASP A 142 6.70 4.87 -9.17
C ASP A 142 6.26 3.67 -10.02
N TYR A 143 5.37 2.83 -9.49
CA TYR A 143 4.79 1.72 -10.25
C TYR A 143 3.92 2.21 -11.41
N GLN A 144 3.05 3.19 -11.17
CA GLN A 144 2.10 3.68 -12.17
C GLN A 144 2.75 4.47 -13.31
N TRP A 145 3.71 5.34 -13.00
CA TRP A 145 4.21 6.33 -13.95
C TRP A 145 5.73 6.28 -14.15
N GLY A 146 6.45 5.47 -13.37
CA GLY A 146 7.91 5.47 -13.36
C GLY A 146 8.50 6.73 -12.72
N SER A 147 9.83 6.82 -12.69
CA SER A 147 10.57 7.86 -11.96
C SER A 147 11.58 8.60 -12.84
N THR A 148 11.33 8.68 -14.14
CA THR A 148 12.19 9.36 -15.12
C THR A 148 11.71 10.77 -15.50
N GLY A 149 10.54 11.20 -14.97
CA GLY A 149 9.96 12.52 -15.21
C GLY A 149 10.48 13.61 -14.26
N ASN A 150 9.72 14.73 -14.18
CA ASN A 150 10.07 15.87 -13.33
C ASN A 150 10.06 15.54 -11.82
N ILE A 151 9.29 14.54 -11.42
CA ILE A 151 9.26 14.00 -10.06
C ILE A 151 9.85 12.60 -10.09
N ASN A 152 10.87 12.36 -9.27
CA ASN A 152 11.46 11.05 -9.08
C ASN A 152 10.82 10.35 -7.88
N TYR A 153 9.62 9.77 -8.09
CA TYR A 153 8.84 9.12 -7.03
C TYR A 153 9.64 8.07 -6.27
N LYS A 154 10.49 7.30 -6.97
CA LYS A 154 11.33 6.26 -6.35
C LYS A 154 12.31 6.83 -5.34
N ASN A 155 13.01 7.90 -5.69
CA ASN A 155 13.97 8.53 -4.79
C ASN A 155 13.23 9.27 -3.66
N ASP A 156 12.14 9.95 -3.97
CA ASP A 156 11.31 10.64 -3.00
C ASP A 156 10.75 9.64 -1.96
N ALA A 157 10.24 8.47 -2.42
CA ALA A 157 9.81 7.40 -1.53
C ALA A 157 10.93 6.93 -0.59
N LYS A 158 12.13 6.65 -1.13
CA LYS A 158 13.27 6.22 -0.32
C LYS A 158 13.68 7.25 0.71
N THR A 159 13.65 8.53 0.34
CA THR A 159 13.99 9.65 1.24
C THR A 159 12.98 9.73 2.38
N LEU A 160 11.68 9.67 2.08
CA LEU A 160 10.64 9.73 3.11
C LEU A 160 10.66 8.48 4.01
N ILE A 161 10.83 7.27 3.45
CA ILE A 161 10.99 6.04 4.23
C ILE A 161 12.20 6.12 5.18
N ALA A 162 13.31 6.72 4.74
CA ALA A 162 14.48 6.95 5.59
C ALA A 162 14.20 7.96 6.71
N ALA A 163 13.43 9.02 6.44
CA ALA A 163 13.00 9.98 7.45
C ALA A 163 12.09 9.30 8.51
N ILE A 164 11.09 8.54 8.10
CA ILE A 164 10.23 7.75 9.00
C ILE A 164 11.07 6.81 9.86
N LYS A 165 11.97 6.04 9.25
CA LYS A 165 12.87 5.13 9.98
C LYS A 165 13.66 5.85 11.08
N THR A 166 14.16 7.05 10.77
CA THR A 166 15.06 7.78 11.66
C THR A 166 14.32 8.54 12.76
N HIS A 167 13.16 9.13 12.43
CA HIS A 167 12.50 10.09 13.30
C HIS A 167 11.19 9.57 13.92
N GLU A 168 10.54 8.58 13.29
CA GLU A 168 9.21 8.12 13.67
C GLU A 168 9.17 6.63 14.11
N VAL A 169 10.31 5.96 14.11
CA VAL A 169 10.47 4.67 14.80
C VAL A 169 11.41 4.85 15.97
N GLU A 170 10.98 4.45 17.17
CA GLU A 170 11.79 4.54 18.37
C GLU A 170 13.00 3.60 18.28
N ALA A 171 14.20 4.16 18.45
CA ALA A 171 15.45 3.42 18.34
C ALA A 171 15.49 2.24 19.31
N ASN A 172 16.02 1.09 18.87
CA ASN A 172 16.20 -0.15 19.64
C ASN A 172 14.93 -0.89 20.09
N THR A 173 13.75 -0.26 20.06
CA THR A 173 12.48 -0.89 20.47
C THR A 173 11.61 -1.28 19.29
N PHE A 174 11.81 -0.65 18.13
CA PHE A 174 10.98 -0.77 16.91
C PHE A 174 9.53 -0.32 17.11
N VAL A 175 9.24 0.43 18.16
CA VAL A 175 7.90 1.01 18.38
C VAL A 175 7.69 2.16 17.43
N LEU A 176 6.58 2.16 16.70
CA LEU A 176 6.19 3.30 15.89
C LEU A 176 5.78 4.45 16.80
N LYS A 177 6.39 5.61 16.62
CA LYS A 177 6.01 6.85 17.28
C LYS A 177 4.82 7.47 16.53
N PRO A 178 3.92 8.17 17.22
CA PRO A 178 2.82 8.88 16.55
C PRO A 178 3.25 10.14 15.78
N GLY A 179 4.48 10.58 15.96
CA GLY A 179 5.07 11.72 15.23
C GLY A 179 6.58 11.80 15.48
N ASP A 180 7.26 12.62 14.67
CA ASP A 180 8.71 12.76 14.71
C ASP A 180 9.24 13.32 16.04
N GLN A 181 8.47 14.18 16.69
CA GLN A 181 8.80 14.82 17.97
C GLN A 181 7.98 14.29 19.15
N PHE A 182 7.15 13.26 18.94
CA PHE A 182 6.19 12.81 19.94
C PHE A 182 6.10 11.29 20.00
N GLY A 183 6.00 10.74 21.23
CA GLY A 183 5.68 9.36 21.52
C GLY A 183 6.85 8.37 21.40
N GLY A 184 6.50 7.10 21.39
CA GLY A 184 7.35 5.92 21.46
C GLY A 184 6.77 4.92 22.44
N SER A 185 7.62 4.25 23.25
CA SER A 185 7.20 3.20 24.18
C SER A 185 6.22 3.65 25.27
N GLN A 186 6.20 4.96 25.62
CA GLN A 186 5.30 5.50 26.63
C GLN A 186 3.91 5.87 26.07
N ILE A 187 3.85 6.22 24.78
CA ILE A 187 2.59 6.48 24.08
C ILE A 187 2.77 6.17 22.60
N THR A 188 1.89 5.34 22.05
CA THR A 188 1.78 5.05 20.64
C THR A 188 0.29 4.92 20.24
N ASN A 189 0.02 4.99 18.94
CA ASN A 189 -1.35 4.89 18.40
C ASN A 189 -1.48 3.63 17.55
N PRO A 190 -2.22 2.59 18.00
CA PRO A 190 -2.37 1.35 17.24
C PRO A 190 -2.99 1.51 15.85
N SER A 191 -3.76 2.58 15.61
CA SER A 191 -4.38 2.83 14.29
C SER A 191 -3.37 3.29 13.23
N TYR A 192 -2.19 3.75 13.63
CA TYR A 192 -1.10 4.12 12.74
C TYR A 192 -0.32 2.90 12.25
N PHE A 193 -0.43 1.76 12.95
CA PHE A 193 0.31 0.56 12.59
C PHE A 193 -0.12 0.03 11.23
N SER A 194 0.82 0.00 10.30
CA SER A 194 0.61 -0.39 8.91
C SER A 194 1.58 -1.50 8.50
N PRO A 195 1.47 -2.73 9.06
CA PRO A 195 2.43 -3.81 8.83
C PRO A 195 2.63 -4.15 7.34
N ALA A 196 1.57 -4.01 6.53
CA ALA A 196 1.65 -4.18 5.08
C ALA A 196 2.64 -3.18 4.43
N TYR A 197 2.58 -1.92 4.85
CA TYR A 197 3.49 -0.89 4.32
C TYR A 197 4.92 -1.11 4.79
N TYR A 198 5.13 -1.54 6.03
CA TYR A 198 6.47 -1.85 6.52
C TYR A 198 7.13 -2.94 5.69
N ARG A 199 6.40 -4.00 5.34
CA ARG A 199 6.91 -5.05 4.44
C ARG A 199 7.23 -4.49 3.06
N ALA A 200 6.37 -3.64 2.53
CA ALA A 200 6.60 -2.97 1.25
C ALA A 200 7.83 -2.06 1.30
N PHE A 201 8.01 -1.27 2.37
CA PHE A 201 9.19 -0.43 2.57
C PHE A 201 10.48 -1.26 2.65
N GLY A 202 10.45 -2.36 3.42
CA GLY A 202 11.57 -3.27 3.51
C GLY A 202 12.00 -3.85 2.18
N ASN A 203 11.03 -4.24 1.37
CA ASN A 203 11.28 -4.77 0.01
C ASN A 203 11.81 -3.68 -0.93
N PHE A 204 11.18 -2.49 -0.91
CA PHE A 204 11.52 -1.39 -1.80
C PHE A 204 12.88 -0.75 -1.50
N THR A 205 13.29 -0.77 -0.23
CA THR A 205 14.58 -0.19 0.23
C THR A 205 15.68 -1.23 0.49
N ASN A 206 15.38 -2.54 0.32
CA ASN A 206 16.25 -3.65 0.71
C ASN A 206 16.61 -3.66 2.21
N ASP A 207 15.68 -3.28 3.06
CA ASP A 207 15.84 -3.21 4.52
C ASP A 207 14.75 -4.00 5.25
N SER A 208 14.45 -5.20 4.75
CA SER A 208 13.36 -6.05 5.27
C SER A 208 13.56 -6.46 6.71
N THR A 209 14.81 -6.60 7.19
CA THR A 209 15.11 -6.96 8.57
C THR A 209 14.56 -5.92 9.54
N PHE A 210 14.84 -4.63 9.31
CA PHE A 210 14.35 -3.54 10.15
C PHE A 210 12.81 -3.44 10.09
N TRP A 211 12.25 -3.37 8.90
CA TRP A 211 10.83 -3.14 8.74
C TRP A 211 9.95 -4.32 9.18
N ASN A 212 10.45 -5.55 9.08
CA ASN A 212 9.79 -6.72 9.67
C ASN A 212 9.80 -6.68 11.20
N ALA A 213 10.86 -6.12 11.82
CA ALA A 213 10.88 -5.92 13.26
C ALA A 213 9.85 -4.88 13.72
N VAL A 214 9.65 -3.79 12.96
CA VAL A 214 8.58 -2.80 13.19
C VAL A 214 7.20 -3.44 13.08
N ALA A 215 6.98 -4.28 12.05
CA ALA A 215 5.73 -5.01 11.88
C ALA A 215 5.46 -5.96 13.06
N ALA A 216 6.44 -6.76 13.46
CA ALA A 216 6.32 -7.67 14.60
C ALA A 216 6.05 -6.92 15.93
N LYS A 217 6.72 -5.77 16.13
CA LYS A 217 6.48 -4.92 17.30
C LYS A 217 5.06 -4.38 17.32
N SER A 218 4.52 -3.96 16.19
CA SER A 218 3.14 -3.47 16.06
C SER A 218 2.13 -4.53 16.50
N TYR A 219 2.28 -5.77 16.03
CA TYR A 219 1.44 -6.90 16.51
C TYR A 219 1.63 -7.19 17.98
N THR A 220 2.86 -7.09 18.50
CA THR A 220 3.12 -7.23 19.93
C THR A 220 2.35 -6.20 20.75
N VAL A 221 2.36 -4.92 20.33
CA VAL A 221 1.62 -3.86 21.02
C VAL A 221 0.12 -4.10 20.97
N ILE A 222 -0.43 -4.44 19.80
CA ILE A 222 -1.86 -4.78 19.62
C ILE A 222 -2.25 -5.92 20.57
N ASN A 223 -1.51 -7.03 20.53
CA ASN A 223 -1.81 -8.20 21.35
C ASN A 223 -1.70 -7.91 22.85
N ASN A 224 -0.70 -7.15 23.26
CA ASN A 224 -0.54 -6.72 24.64
C ASN A 224 -1.71 -5.83 25.10
N ASN A 225 -2.12 -4.86 24.27
CA ASN A 225 -3.23 -3.98 24.58
C ASN A 225 -4.53 -4.75 24.76
N LEU A 226 -4.82 -5.69 23.87
CA LEU A 226 -5.98 -6.59 24.01
C LEU A 226 -5.87 -7.47 25.25
N THR A 227 -4.72 -8.11 25.49
CA THR A 227 -4.53 -9.03 26.62
C THR A 227 -4.69 -8.34 27.97
N GLN A 228 -4.21 -7.12 28.12
CA GLN A 228 -4.30 -6.38 29.38
C GLN A 228 -5.71 -5.81 29.65
N ASN A 229 -6.44 -5.46 28.60
CA ASN A 229 -7.69 -4.72 28.74
C ASN A 229 -8.92 -5.56 28.38
N ASN A 230 -8.83 -6.43 27.37
CA ASN A 230 -9.83 -7.43 27.00
C ASN A 230 -9.25 -8.49 26.07
N ALA A 231 -8.73 -9.57 26.61
CA ALA A 231 -8.07 -10.62 25.83
C ALA A 231 -8.95 -11.30 24.78
N ALA A 232 -10.25 -11.37 25.02
CA ALA A 232 -11.21 -11.95 24.08
C ALA A 232 -11.66 -10.97 22.98
N GLY A 233 -11.39 -9.67 23.17
CA GLY A 233 -11.86 -8.61 22.29
C GLY A 233 -11.02 -8.42 21.03
N ALA A 234 -11.53 -7.57 20.17
CA ALA A 234 -10.87 -7.11 18.95
C ALA A 234 -10.64 -5.59 18.95
N LEU A 235 -11.06 -4.92 20.01
CA LEU A 235 -11.11 -3.46 20.09
C LEU A 235 -9.88 -2.95 20.83
N VAL A 236 -8.89 -2.46 20.08
CA VAL A 236 -7.73 -1.77 20.65
C VAL A 236 -8.14 -0.38 21.16
N SER A 237 -7.39 0.17 22.13
CA SER A 237 -7.59 1.57 22.53
C SER A 237 -7.03 2.54 21.47
N ASP A 238 -7.54 3.78 21.45
CA ASP A 238 -7.03 4.83 20.57
C ASP A 238 -5.54 5.06 20.82
N TRP A 239 -5.12 5.07 22.09
CA TRP A 239 -3.75 5.30 22.52
C TRP A 239 -3.34 4.33 23.61
N CYS A 240 -2.10 3.85 23.56
CA CYS A 240 -1.55 2.98 24.60
C CYS A 240 -0.03 3.10 24.69
N GLN A 241 0.55 2.49 25.71
CA GLN A 241 1.99 2.22 25.79
C GLN A 241 2.37 1.02 24.91
N ALA A 242 3.63 0.86 24.58
CA ALA A 242 4.15 -0.33 23.91
C ALA A 242 3.95 -1.63 24.72
N SER A 243 3.80 -1.51 26.04
CA SER A 243 3.40 -2.62 26.92
C SER A 243 1.95 -3.06 26.74
N GLY A 244 1.13 -2.28 26.03
CA GLY A 244 -0.31 -2.46 25.90
C GLY A 244 -1.14 -1.76 26.98
N ALA A 245 -0.52 -1.27 28.04
CA ALA A 245 -1.20 -0.55 29.12
C ALA A 245 -1.70 0.82 28.64
N TYR A 246 -2.70 1.36 29.32
CA TYR A 246 -3.13 2.74 29.07
C TYR A 246 -1.99 3.73 29.36
N SER A 247 -1.83 4.72 28.49
CA SER A 247 -0.82 5.75 28.66
C SER A 247 -1.37 6.93 29.47
N SER A 248 -0.62 7.36 30.49
CA SER A 248 -0.94 8.61 31.21
C SER A 248 -0.73 9.86 30.33
N GLU A 249 0.14 9.77 29.32
CA GLU A 249 0.36 10.85 28.34
C GLU A 249 -0.85 11.07 27.43
N ALA A 250 -1.75 10.09 27.34
CA ALA A 250 -3.00 10.20 26.59
C ALA A 250 -4.14 10.90 27.36
N SER A 251 -3.90 11.43 28.56
CA SER A 251 -4.93 12.03 29.43
C SER A 251 -5.69 13.20 28.78
N GLY A 252 -5.07 13.91 27.85
CA GLY A 252 -5.70 15.02 27.10
C GLY A 252 -6.59 14.58 25.92
N TYR A 253 -6.53 13.32 25.52
CA TYR A 253 -7.38 12.79 24.45
C TYR A 253 -8.75 12.33 24.96
N LYS A 254 -9.70 12.15 24.06
CA LYS A 254 -11.05 11.68 24.40
C LYS A 254 -10.98 10.40 25.25
N ASN A 255 -11.64 10.38 26.38
CA ASN A 255 -11.63 9.28 27.36
C ASN A 255 -10.22 8.83 27.78
N GLY A 256 -9.23 9.73 27.75
CA GLY A 256 -7.85 9.40 28.03
C GLY A 256 -7.25 8.37 27.05
N GLY A 257 -7.75 8.32 25.83
CA GLY A 257 -7.31 7.39 24.80
C GLY A 257 -7.64 5.92 25.04
N LYS A 258 -8.49 5.60 26.03
CA LYS A 258 -8.71 4.22 26.53
C LYS A 258 -9.79 3.45 25.78
N THR A 259 -10.55 4.13 24.92
CA THR A 259 -11.68 3.53 24.19
C THR A 259 -11.31 3.26 22.75
N TYR A 260 -12.05 2.38 22.09
CA TYR A 260 -12.03 2.21 20.64
C TYR A 260 -12.90 3.30 20.02
N ASN A 261 -12.25 4.35 19.50
CA ASN A 261 -12.93 5.51 18.94
C ASN A 261 -12.38 5.81 17.54
N TYR A 262 -12.43 7.06 17.09
CA TYR A 262 -12.07 7.47 15.73
C TYR A 262 -10.60 7.21 15.35
N ASP A 263 -9.67 7.25 16.31
CA ASP A 263 -8.29 6.81 16.06
C ASP A 263 -8.26 5.29 15.81
N ALA A 264 -8.67 4.51 16.80
CA ALA A 264 -8.62 3.04 16.77
C ALA A 264 -9.44 2.42 15.63
N ALA A 265 -10.50 3.11 15.18
CA ALA A 265 -11.40 2.63 14.13
C ALA A 265 -10.69 2.24 12.82
N ARG A 266 -9.52 2.83 12.53
CA ARG A 266 -8.72 2.52 11.32
C ARG A 266 -7.95 1.20 11.42
N THR A 267 -7.71 0.68 12.64
CA THR A 267 -6.88 -0.52 12.86
C THR A 267 -7.36 -1.76 12.09
N PRO A 268 -8.67 -2.11 12.05
CA PRO A 268 -9.11 -3.28 11.32
C PRO A 268 -8.82 -3.22 9.82
N TRP A 269 -8.92 -2.06 9.19
CA TRP A 269 -8.53 -1.85 7.80
C TRP A 269 -7.02 -2.02 7.59
N ARG A 270 -6.19 -1.33 8.40
CA ARG A 270 -4.72 -1.40 8.29
C ARG A 270 -4.22 -2.84 8.39
N ILE A 271 -4.79 -3.62 9.31
CA ILE A 271 -4.42 -5.02 9.50
C ILE A 271 -5.01 -5.92 8.40
N ALA A 272 -6.24 -5.65 7.92
CA ALA A 272 -6.81 -6.39 6.80
C ALA A 272 -5.94 -6.27 5.54
N VAL A 273 -5.33 -5.10 5.28
CA VAL A 273 -4.39 -4.91 4.17
C VAL A 273 -3.19 -5.86 4.27
N ASP A 274 -2.60 -6.04 5.48
CA ASP A 274 -1.48 -6.98 5.67
C ASP A 274 -1.91 -8.44 5.40
N TYR A 275 -3.15 -8.78 5.77
CA TYR A 275 -3.65 -10.12 5.47
C TYR A 275 -3.88 -10.36 3.97
N VAL A 276 -4.59 -9.46 3.29
CA VAL A 276 -4.93 -9.70 1.87
C VAL A 276 -3.72 -9.62 0.95
N TRP A 277 -2.69 -8.86 1.32
CA TRP A 277 -1.45 -8.76 0.53
C TRP A 277 -0.45 -9.88 0.84
N TYR A 278 -0.24 -10.18 2.11
CA TYR A 278 0.87 -11.06 2.54
C TYR A 278 0.41 -12.36 3.23
N GLY A 279 -0.87 -12.52 3.55
CA GLY A 279 -1.41 -13.74 4.17
C GLY A 279 -0.88 -14.01 5.57
N THR A 280 -0.43 -12.99 6.32
CA THR A 280 0.21 -13.19 7.61
C THR A 280 -0.76 -13.72 8.66
N ALA A 281 -0.28 -14.62 9.53
CA ALA A 281 -1.11 -15.27 10.54
C ALA A 281 -1.62 -14.29 11.61
N ASP A 282 -0.77 -13.34 12.02
CA ASP A 282 -1.15 -12.30 12.99
C ASP A 282 -2.25 -11.41 12.44
N ALA A 283 -2.13 -10.98 11.16
CA ALA A 283 -3.15 -10.20 10.50
C ALA A 283 -4.48 -10.96 10.36
N LYS A 284 -4.42 -12.24 9.95
CA LYS A 284 -5.62 -13.10 9.88
C LYS A 284 -6.30 -13.20 11.24
N THR A 285 -5.53 -13.42 12.29
CA THR A 285 -6.05 -13.59 13.66
C THR A 285 -6.77 -12.33 14.15
N TYR A 286 -6.15 -11.15 13.99
CA TYR A 286 -6.77 -9.89 14.42
C TYR A 286 -7.99 -9.54 13.57
N ALA A 287 -7.87 -9.60 12.24
CA ALA A 287 -8.97 -9.24 11.35
C ALA A 287 -10.17 -10.19 11.52
N LYS A 288 -9.93 -11.50 11.72
CA LYS A 288 -11.00 -12.44 12.03
C LYS A 288 -11.71 -12.11 13.34
N LYS A 289 -10.99 -11.76 14.42
CA LYS A 289 -11.58 -11.32 15.69
C LYS A 289 -12.45 -10.07 15.49
N SER A 290 -11.97 -9.10 14.70
CA SER A 290 -12.71 -7.87 14.38
C SER A 290 -14.00 -8.17 13.59
N SER A 291 -13.94 -9.05 12.62
CA SER A 291 -15.10 -9.54 11.87
C SER A 291 -16.10 -10.28 12.77
N ASP A 292 -15.61 -11.17 13.63
CA ASP A 292 -16.46 -11.94 14.55
C ASP A 292 -17.10 -11.05 15.62
N PHE A 293 -16.44 -9.99 16.07
CA PHE A 293 -17.04 -8.99 16.94
C PHE A 293 -18.31 -8.41 16.32
N VAL A 294 -18.26 -7.99 15.06
CA VAL A 294 -19.44 -7.44 14.37
C VAL A 294 -20.49 -8.52 14.13
N ARG A 295 -20.08 -9.66 13.59
CA ARG A 295 -20.99 -10.73 13.19
C ARG A 295 -21.69 -11.38 14.39
N VAL A 296 -20.96 -11.66 15.45
CA VAL A 296 -21.43 -12.45 16.60
C VAL A 296 -21.91 -11.55 17.74
N ASN A 297 -21.08 -10.59 18.18
CA ASN A 297 -21.41 -9.78 19.35
C ASN A 297 -22.41 -8.69 19.03
N LEU A 298 -22.25 -8.03 17.86
CA LEU A 298 -23.20 -6.98 17.45
C LEU A 298 -24.41 -7.54 16.68
N GLY A 299 -24.33 -8.77 16.15
CA GLY A 299 -25.40 -9.37 15.34
C GLY A 299 -25.49 -8.84 13.91
N GLY A 300 -24.46 -8.18 13.41
CA GLY A 300 -24.35 -7.70 12.03
C GLY A 300 -23.89 -6.26 11.89
N SER A 301 -23.51 -5.86 10.66
CA SER A 301 -22.95 -4.55 10.36
C SER A 301 -23.88 -3.39 10.67
N GLY A 302 -25.19 -3.52 10.46
CA GLY A 302 -26.19 -2.47 10.76
C GLY A 302 -26.26 -2.02 12.23
N ASN A 303 -25.66 -2.78 13.15
CA ASN A 303 -25.60 -2.45 14.58
C ASN A 303 -24.30 -1.76 15.02
N ILE A 304 -23.37 -1.53 14.10
CA ILE A 304 -22.10 -0.83 14.38
C ILE A 304 -22.39 0.61 14.83
N LYS A 305 -21.65 1.04 15.87
CA LYS A 305 -21.67 2.42 16.39
C LYS A 305 -20.28 3.04 16.34
N ASP A 306 -20.20 4.34 16.48
CA ASP A 306 -18.98 5.16 16.38
C ASP A 306 -18.19 5.26 17.69
N GLY A 307 -18.21 4.21 18.49
CA GLY A 307 -17.39 4.12 19.70
C GLY A 307 -17.77 2.96 20.60
N TYR A 308 -16.75 2.39 21.22
CA TYR A 308 -16.87 1.26 22.14
C TYR A 308 -15.85 1.38 23.28
N ASN A 309 -16.19 0.88 24.45
CA ASN A 309 -15.20 0.44 25.41
C ASN A 309 -14.52 -0.84 24.87
N GLN A 310 -13.35 -1.18 25.38
CA GLN A 310 -12.63 -2.38 24.90
C GLN A 310 -13.39 -3.69 25.23
N ASP A 311 -14.30 -3.69 26.20
CA ASP A 311 -15.18 -4.83 26.50
C ASP A 311 -16.34 -5.02 25.50
N GLY A 312 -16.48 -4.10 24.54
CA GLY A 312 -17.53 -4.13 23.51
C GLY A 312 -18.78 -3.34 23.87
N SER A 313 -18.87 -2.76 25.07
CA SER A 313 -19.99 -1.89 25.44
C SER A 313 -19.94 -0.59 24.63
N VAL A 314 -21.11 -0.17 24.13
CA VAL A 314 -21.24 0.96 23.20
C VAL A 314 -21.03 2.28 23.94
N THR A 315 -20.21 3.17 23.39
CA THR A 315 -20.01 4.55 23.86
C THR A 315 -20.41 5.59 22.82
N GLY A 316 -20.53 5.18 21.56
CA GLY A 316 -20.94 6.01 20.44
C GLY A 316 -22.45 5.97 20.18
N GLN A 317 -22.89 6.80 19.23
CA GLN A 317 -24.33 6.91 18.88
C GLN A 317 -24.59 6.68 17.40
N TRP A 318 -23.60 7.03 16.55
CA TRP A 318 -23.76 7.10 15.11
C TRP A 318 -23.32 5.83 14.41
N HIS A 319 -24.02 5.49 13.35
CA HIS A 319 -23.66 4.46 12.40
C HIS A 319 -23.06 5.16 11.18
N ASN A 320 -21.74 5.08 11.00
CA ASN A 320 -21.03 5.84 9.98
C ASN A 320 -19.97 5.03 9.24
N ALA A 321 -19.50 5.57 8.12
CA ALA A 321 -18.60 4.89 7.21
C ALA A 321 -17.23 4.59 7.81
N THR A 322 -16.71 5.41 8.72
CA THR A 322 -15.41 5.20 9.38
C THR A 322 -15.35 3.84 10.08
N PHE A 323 -16.39 3.51 10.85
CA PHE A 323 -16.43 2.26 11.62
C PHE A 323 -16.91 1.09 10.76
N VAL A 324 -17.98 1.28 9.99
CA VAL A 324 -18.56 0.22 9.16
C VAL A 324 -17.53 -0.28 8.14
N GLY A 325 -16.82 0.61 7.48
CA GLY A 325 -15.88 0.23 6.42
C GLY A 325 -14.62 -0.47 6.94
N ALA A 326 -14.09 -0.06 8.09
CA ALA A 326 -12.93 -0.73 8.68
C ALA A 326 -13.26 -2.19 9.06
N PHE A 327 -14.43 -2.42 9.68
CA PHE A 327 -14.90 -3.77 9.98
C PHE A 327 -15.27 -4.56 8.71
N ALA A 328 -15.80 -3.92 7.67
CA ALA A 328 -16.03 -4.55 6.38
C ALA A 328 -14.72 -5.04 5.74
N CYS A 329 -13.64 -4.25 5.83
CA CYS A 329 -12.30 -4.68 5.40
C CYS A 329 -11.82 -5.90 6.21
N ALA A 330 -12.00 -5.89 7.54
CA ALA A 330 -11.65 -7.04 8.37
C ALA A 330 -12.46 -8.30 8.03
N ALA A 331 -13.71 -8.14 7.57
CA ALA A 331 -14.56 -9.26 7.15
C ALA A 331 -14.00 -10.04 5.94
N MET A 332 -13.06 -9.46 5.18
CA MET A 332 -12.32 -10.19 4.13
C MET A 332 -11.52 -11.37 4.69
N ALA A 333 -11.12 -11.32 5.97
CA ALA A 333 -10.45 -12.42 6.67
C ALA A 333 -11.42 -13.30 7.49
N GLY A 334 -12.70 -12.95 7.55
CA GLY A 334 -13.68 -13.51 8.47
C GLY A 334 -14.27 -14.89 8.09
N GLU A 335 -13.93 -15.40 6.92
CA GLU A 335 -14.40 -16.74 6.42
C GLU A 335 -15.93 -16.88 6.37
N ASN A 336 -16.68 -15.77 6.33
CA ASN A 336 -18.14 -15.75 6.24
C ASN A 336 -18.61 -14.84 5.11
N GLN A 337 -18.94 -15.41 3.96
CA GLN A 337 -19.28 -14.65 2.76
C GLN A 337 -20.54 -13.78 2.95
N ALA A 338 -21.59 -14.30 3.60
CA ALA A 338 -22.82 -13.54 3.81
C ALA A 338 -22.59 -12.30 4.70
N HIS A 339 -21.73 -12.43 5.72
CA HIS A 339 -21.35 -11.27 6.56
C HIS A 339 -20.53 -10.26 5.79
N LEU A 340 -19.58 -10.70 4.97
CA LEU A 340 -18.77 -9.80 4.11
C LEU A 340 -19.67 -9.07 3.10
N ASP A 341 -20.58 -9.77 2.44
CA ASP A 341 -21.51 -9.16 1.49
C ASP A 341 -22.44 -8.13 2.17
N ALA A 342 -22.96 -8.47 3.35
CA ALA A 342 -23.80 -7.55 4.14
C ALA A 342 -23.01 -6.31 4.56
N SER A 343 -21.76 -6.46 5.02
CA SER A 343 -20.90 -5.35 5.45
C SER A 343 -20.50 -4.44 4.28
N TYR A 344 -20.23 -5.01 3.11
CA TYR A 344 -19.98 -4.25 1.89
C TYR A 344 -21.19 -3.41 1.48
N ASN A 345 -22.36 -4.03 1.43
CA ASN A 345 -23.61 -3.37 1.03
C ASN A 345 -24.00 -2.27 2.01
N ASP A 346 -23.81 -2.49 3.31
CA ASP A 346 -24.05 -1.49 4.36
C ASP A 346 -23.13 -0.28 4.18
N LEU A 347 -21.82 -0.48 4.05
CA LEU A 347 -20.86 0.59 3.75
C LEU A 347 -21.24 1.36 2.49
N ASN A 348 -21.60 0.64 1.42
CA ASN A 348 -21.94 1.28 0.15
C ASN A 348 -23.18 2.18 0.26
N ALA A 349 -24.15 1.78 1.08
CA ALA A 349 -25.39 2.52 1.31
C ALA A 349 -25.20 3.82 2.13
N LEU A 350 -24.15 3.93 2.95
CA LEU A 350 -23.89 5.13 3.73
C LEU A 350 -23.56 6.31 2.81
N ASN A 351 -24.14 7.47 3.09
CA ASN A 351 -24.02 8.66 2.26
C ASN A 351 -23.66 9.89 3.12
N GLU A 352 -22.37 10.16 3.26
CA GLU A 352 -21.82 11.22 4.09
C GLU A 352 -20.82 12.11 3.31
N PRO A 353 -21.20 12.63 2.14
CA PRO A 353 -20.27 13.17 1.14
C PRO A 353 -19.51 14.43 1.58
N LYS A 354 -19.98 15.11 2.60
CA LYS A 354 -19.38 16.36 3.12
C LYS A 354 -18.66 16.19 4.46
N ASN A 355 -18.71 15.01 5.05
CA ASN A 355 -17.91 14.68 6.22
C ASN A 355 -16.54 14.20 5.75
N TYR A 356 -15.50 14.97 6.06
CA TYR A 356 -14.15 14.69 5.59
C TYR A 356 -13.68 13.28 5.98
N PHE A 357 -13.77 12.96 7.27
CA PHE A 357 -13.19 11.71 7.77
C PHE A 357 -13.97 10.49 7.27
N ASN A 358 -15.31 10.54 7.36
CA ASN A 358 -16.17 9.43 6.93
C ASN A 358 -16.06 9.17 5.41
N GLN A 359 -16.12 10.22 4.58
CA GLN A 359 -16.08 10.04 3.14
C GLN A 359 -14.68 9.64 2.64
N THR A 360 -13.62 10.20 3.22
CA THR A 360 -12.24 9.85 2.83
C THR A 360 -11.94 8.39 3.16
N LEU A 361 -12.24 7.95 4.38
CA LEU A 361 -12.05 6.56 4.78
C LEU A 361 -12.97 5.62 4.03
N LYS A 362 -14.25 5.98 3.79
CA LYS A 362 -15.13 5.20 2.93
C LYS A 362 -14.51 4.93 1.58
N THR A 363 -13.91 5.93 0.97
CA THR A 363 -13.29 5.79 -0.37
C THR A 363 -12.11 4.83 -0.34
N LEU A 364 -11.23 4.93 0.68
CA LEU A 364 -10.10 4.00 0.88
C LEU A 364 -10.60 2.56 1.11
N TYR A 365 -11.62 2.38 1.95
CA TYR A 365 -12.20 1.06 2.22
C TYR A 365 -12.83 0.45 0.95
N MET A 366 -13.57 1.25 0.18
CA MET A 366 -14.13 0.81 -1.09
C MET A 366 -13.04 0.44 -2.09
N PHE A 367 -11.89 1.13 -2.10
CA PHE A 367 -10.75 0.73 -2.93
C PHE A 367 -10.24 -0.66 -2.56
N LEU A 368 -10.09 -0.96 -1.26
CA LEU A 368 -9.67 -2.30 -0.84
C LEU A 368 -10.72 -3.36 -1.18
N LEU A 369 -11.96 -3.13 -0.79
CA LEU A 369 -13.06 -4.09 -0.94
C LEU A 369 -13.40 -4.43 -2.40
N THR A 370 -13.07 -3.54 -3.34
CA THR A 370 -13.30 -3.72 -4.78
C THR A 370 -12.05 -4.11 -5.56
N GLY A 371 -10.90 -4.34 -4.88
CA GLY A 371 -9.67 -4.76 -5.53
C GLY A 371 -8.90 -3.62 -6.23
N ASN A 372 -9.08 -2.39 -5.77
CA ASN A 372 -8.36 -1.23 -6.28
C ASN A 372 -7.19 -0.80 -5.38
N PHE A 373 -7.06 -1.38 -4.19
CA PHE A 373 -5.97 -1.15 -3.24
C PHE A 373 -5.02 -2.36 -3.23
N TYR A 374 -4.33 -2.57 -4.34
CA TYR A 374 -3.44 -3.71 -4.58
C TYR A 374 -2.00 -3.42 -4.17
N LEU A 375 -1.21 -4.48 -3.89
CA LEU A 375 0.22 -4.36 -3.68
C LEU A 375 0.92 -4.21 -5.05
N PRO A 376 1.61 -3.08 -5.34
CA PRO A 376 2.30 -2.90 -6.59
C PRO A 376 3.53 -3.83 -6.70
N GLN A 377 3.85 -4.30 -7.92
CA GLN A 377 4.92 -5.28 -8.13
C GLN A 377 6.31 -4.79 -7.71
N ASN A 378 6.58 -3.49 -7.77
CA ASN A 378 7.85 -2.91 -7.30
C ASN A 378 7.99 -2.89 -5.77
N ALA A 379 6.92 -3.17 -5.03
CA ALA A 379 6.90 -3.32 -3.57
C ALA A 379 6.74 -4.78 -3.11
N THR A 380 6.55 -5.71 -4.02
CA THR A 380 6.64 -7.13 -3.68
C THR A 380 8.10 -7.44 -3.35
N LEU A 381 8.33 -8.45 -2.49
CA LEU A 381 9.61 -9.14 -2.59
C LEU A 381 9.78 -9.40 -4.08
N SER A 382 10.67 -8.69 -4.74
CA SER A 382 11.33 -9.30 -5.83
C SER A 382 11.81 -10.62 -5.19
N ASN A 383 11.31 -11.78 -5.64
CA ASN A 383 12.28 -12.82 -5.88
C ASN A 383 13.40 -11.99 -6.48
N ASN A 384 14.45 -11.73 -5.70
CA ASN A 384 15.63 -11.27 -6.35
C ASN A 384 15.77 -12.26 -7.48
N ASP A 385 15.16 -11.97 -8.63
CA ASP A 385 15.81 -12.13 -9.86
C ASP A 385 17.11 -11.38 -9.54
N PHE A 386 17.94 -12.08 -8.84
CA PHE A 386 19.33 -11.86 -8.98
C PHE A 386 19.40 -11.86 -10.50
N GLU A 387 19.36 -10.69 -11.07
CA GLU A 387 20.01 -10.56 -12.32
C GLU A 387 21.40 -11.13 -12.01
N LEU A 388 21.57 -12.42 -12.30
CA LEU A 388 22.84 -12.88 -12.78
C LEU A 388 23.14 -11.80 -13.77
N GLU A 389 24.07 -10.88 -13.42
CA GLU A 389 24.21 -9.59 -14.08
C GLU A 389 23.95 -9.83 -15.55
N LYS A 390 23.00 -9.10 -16.14
CA LYS A 390 22.58 -9.27 -17.55
C LYS A 390 23.78 -9.44 -18.51
N ALA A 391 24.95 -9.08 -18.01
CA ALA A 391 26.24 -9.23 -18.58
C ALA A 391 26.85 -10.66 -18.51
N THR A 392 26.43 -11.54 -17.58
CA THR A 392 27.09 -12.84 -17.40
C THR A 392 26.37 -14.03 -18.05
N VAL A 393 25.11 -13.87 -18.49
CA VAL A 393 24.38 -14.93 -19.20
C VAL A 393 23.97 -14.45 -20.58
N THR A 394 24.60 -15.02 -21.59
CA THR A 394 24.32 -14.73 -22.99
C THR A 394 24.03 -16.02 -23.78
N LEU A 395 23.31 -15.87 -24.90
CA LEU A 395 22.98 -16.94 -25.83
C LEU A 395 23.39 -16.52 -27.25
N TYR A 396 24.13 -17.35 -27.94
CA TYR A 396 24.55 -17.06 -29.32
C TYR A 396 24.73 -18.36 -30.12
N PRO A 397 24.28 -18.38 -31.37
CA PRO A 397 23.49 -17.36 -32.07
C PRO A 397 22.02 -17.31 -31.62
N ASN A 398 21.41 -16.13 -31.68
CA ASN A 398 20.00 -15.97 -31.49
C ASN A 398 19.49 -14.87 -32.46
N PRO A 399 18.69 -15.20 -33.49
CA PRO A 399 18.06 -16.51 -33.77
C PRO A 399 19.07 -17.61 -34.15
N SER A 400 18.69 -18.88 -33.90
CA SER A 400 19.46 -20.09 -34.25
C SER A 400 18.69 -20.97 -35.23
N SER A 401 19.41 -21.73 -36.08
CA SER A 401 18.77 -22.73 -36.94
C SER A 401 18.54 -24.08 -36.23
N ASP A 402 19.44 -24.47 -35.33
CA ASP A 402 19.40 -25.75 -34.63
C ASP A 402 20.15 -25.76 -33.30
N LYS A 403 21.28 -25.04 -33.20
CA LYS A 403 22.18 -25.05 -32.05
C LYS A 403 22.55 -23.65 -31.61
N PHE A 404 22.65 -23.47 -30.31
CA PHE A 404 23.15 -22.23 -29.70
C PHE A 404 23.94 -22.54 -28.43
N THR A 405 24.87 -21.66 -28.08
CA THR A 405 25.66 -21.76 -26.86
C THR A 405 25.09 -20.86 -25.79
N VAL A 406 24.89 -21.40 -24.60
CA VAL A 406 24.56 -20.66 -23.39
C VAL A 406 25.87 -20.40 -22.65
N PHE A 407 26.19 -19.13 -22.43
CA PHE A 407 27.25 -18.67 -21.55
C PHE A 407 26.62 -18.41 -20.16
N ALA A 408 27.02 -19.19 -19.18
CA ALA A 408 26.49 -19.10 -17.81
C ALA A 408 27.52 -19.62 -16.81
N PRO A 409 27.50 -19.23 -15.54
CA PRO A 409 28.41 -19.78 -14.53
C PRO A 409 28.37 -21.30 -14.49
N ALA A 410 29.53 -21.92 -14.29
CA ALA A 410 29.61 -23.37 -14.11
C ALA A 410 28.75 -23.84 -12.95
N LYS A 411 28.23 -25.07 -13.02
CA LYS A 411 27.27 -25.68 -12.07
C LYS A 411 25.85 -25.11 -12.13
N SER A 412 25.51 -24.32 -13.15
CA SER A 412 24.14 -23.90 -13.41
C SER A 412 23.28 -25.07 -13.91
N ILE A 413 21.98 -25.02 -13.65
CA ILE A 413 20.99 -25.88 -14.28
C ILE A 413 20.34 -25.07 -15.41
N ILE A 414 20.35 -25.63 -16.64
CA ILE A 414 19.73 -25.04 -17.82
C ILE A 414 18.47 -25.86 -18.14
N ALA A 415 17.32 -25.27 -18.09
CA ALA A 415 16.06 -25.86 -18.55
C ALA A 415 15.58 -25.17 -19.83
N VAL A 416 15.29 -25.98 -20.86
CA VAL A 416 14.71 -25.52 -22.11
C VAL A 416 13.21 -25.74 -22.06
N ILE A 417 12.45 -24.67 -22.30
CA ILE A 417 10.99 -24.64 -22.19
C ILE A 417 10.42 -24.36 -23.59
N SER A 418 9.51 -25.22 -24.04
CA SER A 418 8.84 -25.11 -25.34
C SER A 418 7.87 -23.90 -25.39
N PRO A 419 7.41 -23.49 -26.58
CA PRO A 419 6.38 -22.46 -26.73
C PRO A 419 5.09 -22.75 -25.95
N GLN A 420 4.79 -24.02 -25.64
CA GLN A 420 3.62 -24.46 -24.87
C GLN A 420 3.87 -24.49 -23.35
N GLY A 421 5.04 -24.02 -22.90
CA GLY A 421 5.39 -23.97 -21.47
C GLY A 421 5.90 -25.29 -20.87
N LYS A 422 6.13 -26.32 -21.69
CA LYS A 422 6.64 -27.62 -21.22
C LYS A 422 8.17 -27.61 -21.20
N VAL A 423 8.80 -28.08 -20.11
CA VAL A 423 10.23 -28.36 -20.06
C VAL A 423 10.53 -29.54 -20.97
N ILE A 424 11.37 -29.34 -22.00
CA ILE A 424 11.74 -30.36 -22.99
C ILE A 424 13.17 -30.90 -22.79
N SER A 425 13.99 -30.15 -22.07
CA SER A 425 15.36 -30.56 -21.71
C SER A 425 15.78 -29.86 -20.44
N GLU A 426 16.54 -30.57 -19.59
CA GLU A 426 17.20 -30.00 -18.41
C GLU A 426 18.60 -30.60 -18.30
N LEU A 427 19.60 -29.74 -18.07
CA LEU A 427 20.99 -30.20 -17.95
C LEU A 427 21.73 -29.34 -16.92
N LYS A 428 22.72 -29.95 -16.25
CA LYS A 428 23.60 -29.27 -15.31
C LYS A 428 24.92 -28.96 -16.04
N THR A 429 25.34 -27.70 -16.02
CA THR A 429 26.55 -27.26 -16.69
C THR A 429 27.79 -27.68 -15.90
N THR A 430 28.85 -28.11 -16.63
CA THR A 430 30.16 -28.41 -16.06
C THR A 430 31.17 -27.32 -16.38
N SER A 431 30.84 -26.43 -17.32
CA SER A 431 31.69 -25.32 -17.79
C SER A 431 30.83 -24.07 -17.99
N GLU A 432 31.46 -22.93 -18.25
CA GLU A 432 30.75 -21.68 -18.52
C GLU A 432 30.07 -21.65 -19.90
N ASN A 433 30.48 -22.52 -20.82
CA ASN A 433 29.95 -22.62 -22.18
C ASN A 433 29.24 -23.96 -22.34
N THR A 434 27.93 -23.92 -22.67
CA THR A 434 27.12 -25.12 -22.84
C THR A 434 26.35 -25.02 -24.14
N GLU A 435 26.60 -25.97 -25.07
CA GLU A 435 25.87 -26.09 -26.34
C GLU A 435 24.50 -26.75 -26.09
N ILE A 436 23.47 -26.14 -26.60
CA ILE A 436 22.08 -26.67 -26.62
C ILE A 436 21.74 -26.98 -28.08
N ASN A 437 21.27 -28.18 -28.34
CA ASN A 437 20.85 -28.65 -29.67
C ASN A 437 19.32 -28.83 -29.69
N LEU A 438 18.64 -28.10 -30.55
CA LEU A 438 17.19 -28.18 -30.77
C LEU A 438 16.82 -28.60 -32.20
N ALA A 439 17.75 -29.22 -32.95
CA ALA A 439 17.56 -29.64 -34.35
C ALA A 439 16.30 -30.56 -34.54
N SER A 440 15.89 -31.30 -33.52
CA SER A 440 14.70 -32.16 -33.55
C SER A 440 13.41 -31.47 -33.13
N HIS A 441 13.44 -30.15 -32.88
CA HIS A 441 12.29 -29.39 -32.38
C HIS A 441 11.79 -28.41 -33.44
N SER A 442 10.50 -28.07 -33.38
CA SER A 442 9.87 -27.15 -34.32
C SER A 442 10.39 -25.72 -34.17
N SER A 443 10.46 -24.98 -35.29
CA SER A 443 10.72 -23.54 -35.27
C SER A 443 9.76 -22.81 -34.33
N GLY A 444 10.26 -21.81 -33.62
CA GLY A 444 9.44 -21.05 -32.68
C GLY A 444 10.27 -20.37 -31.58
N LEU A 445 9.55 -19.75 -30.61
CA LEU A 445 10.15 -19.09 -29.45
C LEU A 445 10.30 -20.10 -28.30
N TYR A 446 11.50 -20.29 -27.82
CA TYR A 446 11.84 -21.10 -26.66
C TYR A 446 12.31 -20.22 -25.52
N LEU A 447 12.01 -20.63 -24.28
CA LEU A 447 12.54 -20.00 -23.08
C LEU A 447 13.65 -20.87 -22.49
N ILE A 448 14.78 -20.25 -22.20
CA ILE A 448 15.95 -20.90 -21.59
C ILE A 448 16.05 -20.38 -20.17
N LYS A 449 15.68 -21.20 -19.19
CA LYS A 449 15.80 -20.88 -17.78
C LYS A 449 17.13 -21.42 -17.26
N ILE A 450 17.98 -20.54 -16.76
CA ILE A 450 19.27 -20.86 -16.17
C ILE A 450 19.19 -20.60 -14.68
N THR A 451 19.49 -21.62 -13.87
CA THR A 451 19.45 -21.53 -12.40
C THR A 451 20.84 -21.90 -11.86
N ASN A 452 21.38 -21.05 -10.99
CA ASN A 452 22.62 -21.32 -10.26
C ASN A 452 22.36 -21.06 -8.77
N ASP A 453 22.51 -22.09 -7.93
CA ASP A 453 22.11 -22.10 -6.52
C ASP A 453 20.63 -21.67 -6.36
N THR A 454 20.39 -20.53 -5.72
CA THR A 454 19.05 -19.95 -5.53
C THR A 454 18.67 -18.92 -6.59
N LYS A 455 19.52 -18.70 -7.60
CA LYS A 455 19.40 -17.64 -8.61
C LYS A 455 18.98 -18.19 -9.95
N SER A 456 18.04 -17.54 -10.64
CA SER A 456 17.64 -17.95 -11.98
C SER A 456 17.47 -16.75 -12.92
N VAL A 457 17.82 -16.96 -14.20
CA VAL A 457 17.53 -16.02 -15.29
C VAL A 457 16.84 -16.77 -16.42
N THR A 458 15.89 -16.12 -17.09
CA THR A 458 15.23 -16.68 -18.27
C THR A 458 15.55 -15.81 -19.48
N LYS A 459 16.08 -16.45 -20.54
CA LYS A 459 16.36 -15.82 -21.82
C LYS A 459 15.45 -16.39 -22.90
N LYS A 460 15.22 -15.64 -23.95
CA LYS A 460 14.45 -16.07 -25.12
C LYS A 460 15.40 -16.46 -26.23
N VAL A 461 15.14 -17.58 -26.91
CA VAL A 461 15.81 -17.97 -28.12
C VAL A 461 14.78 -18.25 -29.23
N ILE A 462 15.09 -17.79 -30.44
CA ILE A 462 14.23 -18.03 -31.62
C ILE A 462 14.91 -19.13 -32.44
N LEU A 463 14.24 -20.27 -32.61
CA LEU A 463 14.62 -21.34 -33.50
C LEU A 463 13.95 -21.07 -34.85
N LYS A 464 14.77 -21.03 -35.94
CA LYS A 464 14.30 -20.77 -37.31
C LYS A 464 13.93 -22.07 -38.03
#